data_e68480d6720ffc84b817e3d57ad14349
#
_entry.id   e68480d6720ffc84b817e3d57ad14349
#
_cell.length_a   1.000
_cell.length_b   1.000
_cell.length_c   1.000
_cell.angle_alpha   90.00
_cell.angle_beta   90.00
_cell.angle_gamma   90.00
#
_symmetry.space_group_name_H-M   'P 1'
#
loop_
_entity.id
_entity.type
_entity.pdbx_description
1 polymer ?
#
loop_
_entity_poly.entity_id
_entity_poly.type
_entity_poly.pdbx_seq_one_letter_code
_entity_poly.pdbx_strand_id
1 'polypeptide(L)'
;MPQREPLTKEQESAFRAAIEAAGAGELPGRFVVVAETIDPDGQPMIEDFEPEGQAIWDTLMLVEFHRSVLAADIDRVTREDGEP
;
A
#
# COMPACT_ATOMS: atom_id res chain seq x y z
N MET A 1 21.63 -2.33 -5.41
CA MET A 1 20.18 -2.04 -5.34
C MET A 1 19.96 -0.56 -5.42
N PRO A 2 19.15 -0.12 -6.35
CA PRO A 2 18.81 1.29 -6.34
C PRO A 2 18.03 1.62 -5.06
N GLN A 3 18.36 2.73 -4.48
CA GLN A 3 17.63 3.20 -3.31
C GLN A 3 16.33 3.81 -3.79
N ARG A 4 15.26 3.53 -3.04
CA ARG A 4 13.99 4.21 -3.30
C ARG A 4 14.13 5.66 -2.91
N GLU A 5 13.61 6.52 -3.74
CA GLU A 5 13.58 7.92 -3.40
C GLU A 5 12.39 8.16 -2.47
N PRO A 6 12.59 8.92 -1.40
CA PRO A 6 11.47 9.24 -0.53
C PRO A 6 10.49 10.15 -1.25
N LEU A 7 9.25 10.13 -0.82
CA LEU A 7 8.25 11.05 -1.36
C LEU A 7 8.63 12.48 -1.03
N THR A 8 8.40 13.38 -1.97
CA THR A 8 8.48 14.80 -1.67
C THR A 8 7.31 15.18 -0.76
N LYS A 9 7.40 16.34 -0.12
CA LYS A 9 6.30 16.81 0.72
C LYS A 9 5.01 16.98 -0.07
N GLU A 10 5.11 17.41 -1.30
CA GLU A 10 3.95 17.57 -2.18
C GLU A 10 3.31 16.23 -2.52
N GLN A 11 4.13 15.23 -2.82
CA GLN A 11 3.66 13.89 -3.10
C GLN A 11 3.00 13.27 -1.87
N GLU A 12 3.63 13.41 -0.72
CA GLU A 12 3.07 12.91 0.53
C GLU A 12 1.72 13.56 0.82
N SER A 13 1.63 14.87 0.65
CA SER A 13 0.38 15.60 0.84
C SER A 13 -0.71 15.07 -0.09
N ALA A 14 -0.36 14.78 -1.34
CA ALA A 14 -1.32 14.26 -2.30
C ALA A 14 -1.82 12.87 -1.89
N PHE A 15 -0.93 12.01 -1.44
CA PHE A 15 -1.32 10.69 -0.96
C PHE A 15 -2.20 10.79 0.28
N ARG A 16 -1.86 11.67 1.23
CA ARG A 16 -2.66 11.84 2.43
C ARG A 16 -4.06 12.35 2.12
N ALA A 17 -4.15 13.29 1.20
CA ALA A 17 -5.45 13.82 0.78
C ALA A 17 -6.30 12.73 0.12
N ALA A 18 -5.69 11.89 -0.70
CA ALA A 18 -6.41 10.80 -1.36
C ALA A 18 -6.89 9.77 -0.34
N ILE A 19 -6.05 9.42 0.63
CA ILE A 19 -6.42 8.47 1.68
C ILE A 19 -7.55 9.02 2.52
N GLU A 20 -7.48 10.29 2.89
CA GLU A 20 -8.53 10.93 3.68
C GLU A 20 -9.86 10.93 2.92
N ALA A 21 -9.81 11.25 1.64
CA ALA A 21 -11.00 11.26 0.81
C ALA A 21 -11.61 9.86 0.68
N ALA A 22 -10.77 8.83 0.53
CA ALA A 22 -11.23 7.46 0.43
C ALA A 22 -11.72 6.91 1.76
N GLY A 23 -11.15 7.38 2.86
CA GLY A 23 -11.43 6.88 4.21
C GLY A 23 -12.52 7.62 4.95
N ALA A 24 -13.40 8.28 4.24
CA ALA A 24 -14.55 8.99 4.83
C ALA A 24 -14.13 10.11 5.80
N GLY A 25 -13.06 10.78 5.47
CA GLY A 25 -12.62 11.95 6.24
C GLY A 25 -11.70 11.65 7.41
N GLU A 26 -11.35 10.40 7.61
CA GLU A 26 -10.39 10.07 8.66
C GLU A 26 -8.99 10.51 8.25
N LEU A 27 -8.25 11.07 9.19
CA LEU A 27 -6.90 11.53 8.90
C LEU A 27 -5.95 10.35 8.80
N PRO A 28 -5.15 10.27 7.76
CA PRO A 28 -4.18 9.18 7.64
C PRO A 28 -3.02 9.36 8.61
N GLY A 29 -2.63 8.27 9.26
CA GLY A 29 -1.42 8.23 10.05
C GLY A 29 -0.26 7.75 9.19
N ARG A 30 0.38 6.68 9.60
CA ARG A 30 1.39 6.01 8.79
C ARG A 30 0.70 5.33 7.62
N PHE A 31 1.37 5.30 6.49
CA PHE A 31 0.78 4.63 5.33
C PHE A 31 1.87 4.03 4.43
N VAL A 32 1.45 3.08 3.63
CA VAL A 32 2.23 2.58 2.51
C VAL A 32 1.26 2.34 1.36
N VAL A 33 1.66 2.74 0.17
CA VAL A 33 0.89 2.48 -1.05
C VAL A 33 1.73 1.57 -1.91
N VAL A 34 1.16 0.45 -2.33
CA VAL A 34 1.85 -0.51 -3.20
C VAL A 34 1.06 -0.59 -4.50
N ALA A 35 1.75 -0.46 -5.61
CA ALA A 35 1.09 -0.46 -6.91
C ALA A 35 1.96 -1.15 -7.95
N GLU A 36 1.29 -1.77 -8.92
CA GLU A 36 1.97 -2.19 -10.12
C GLU A 36 2.02 -1.00 -11.06
N THR A 37 3.19 -0.74 -11.60
CA THR A 37 3.38 0.30 -12.61
C THR A 37 3.97 -0.33 -13.86
N ILE A 38 3.75 0.30 -14.99
CA ILE A 38 4.27 -0.19 -16.26
C ILE A 38 5.34 0.78 -16.72
N ASP A 39 6.56 0.28 -16.94
CA ASP A 39 7.64 1.14 -17.37
C ASP A 39 7.50 1.51 -18.86
N PRO A 40 8.33 2.43 -19.38
CA PRO A 40 8.24 2.83 -20.80
C PRO A 40 8.40 1.69 -21.79
N ASP A 41 9.06 0.61 -21.40
CA ASP A 41 9.23 -0.56 -22.25
C ASP A 41 8.07 -1.55 -22.15
N GLY A 42 7.06 -1.23 -21.36
CA GLY A 42 5.90 -2.07 -21.19
C GLY A 42 6.06 -3.16 -20.15
N GLN A 43 7.11 -3.11 -19.35
CA GLN A 43 7.36 -4.13 -18.33
C GLN A 43 6.68 -3.75 -17.03
N PRO A 44 6.00 -4.71 -16.38
CA PRO A 44 5.39 -4.43 -15.08
C PRO A 44 6.44 -4.35 -13.97
N MET A 45 6.21 -3.45 -13.05
CA MET A 45 7.05 -3.23 -11.88
C MET A 45 6.16 -3.08 -10.66
N ILE A 46 6.67 -3.46 -9.51
CA ILE A 46 5.98 -3.22 -8.24
C ILE A 46 6.69 -2.07 -7.54
N GLU A 47 5.96 -1.04 -7.23
CA GLU A 47 6.50 0.11 -6.53
C GLU A 47 5.72 0.34 -5.25
N ASP A 48 6.42 0.82 -4.23
CA ASP A 48 5.79 1.20 -2.99
C ASP A 48 6.17 2.64 -2.64
N PHE A 49 5.24 3.30 -1.98
CA PHE A 49 5.39 4.70 -1.59
C PHE A 49 5.07 4.84 -0.13
N GLU A 50 5.92 5.53 0.60
CA GLU A 50 5.74 5.73 2.03
C GLU A 50 6.24 7.12 2.42
N PRO A 51 5.76 7.68 3.54
CA PRO A 51 6.21 8.99 3.98
C PRO A 51 7.70 9.02 4.25
N GLU A 52 8.32 10.16 3.96
CA GLU A 52 9.71 10.36 4.31
C GLU A 52 9.87 10.23 5.82
N GLY A 53 10.90 9.52 6.23
CA GLY A 53 11.20 9.33 7.65
C GLY A 53 10.39 8.27 8.35
N GLN A 54 9.47 7.61 7.66
CA GLN A 54 8.75 6.50 8.25
C GLN A 54 9.70 5.33 8.48
N ALA A 55 9.69 4.77 9.68
CA ALA A 55 10.57 3.66 10.00
C ALA A 55 10.16 2.43 9.18
N ILE A 56 11.15 1.69 8.71
CA ILE A 56 10.89 0.49 7.92
C ILE A 56 10.04 -0.53 8.69
N TRP A 57 10.20 -0.56 10.01
CA TRP A 57 9.42 -1.47 10.84
C TRP A 57 7.93 -1.10 10.85
N ASP A 58 7.63 0.19 10.77
CA ASP A 58 6.24 0.65 10.69
C ASP A 58 5.62 0.26 9.37
N THR A 59 6.38 0.38 8.29
CA THR A 59 5.92 -0.05 6.97
C THR A 59 5.67 -1.55 6.96
N LEU A 60 6.61 -2.32 7.49
CA LEU A 60 6.47 -3.77 7.56
C LEU A 60 5.22 -4.17 8.36
N MET A 61 4.98 -3.51 9.47
CA MET A 61 3.82 -3.78 10.30
C MET A 61 2.52 -3.57 9.54
N LEU A 62 2.43 -2.47 8.78
CA LEU A 62 1.24 -2.20 7.98
C LEU A 62 1.03 -3.28 6.92
N VAL A 63 2.09 -3.68 6.24
CA VAL A 63 2.02 -4.69 5.19
C VAL A 63 1.63 -6.05 5.78
N GLU A 64 2.25 -6.44 6.89
CA GLU A 64 1.97 -7.73 7.53
C GLU A 64 0.55 -7.78 8.09
N PHE A 65 0.08 -6.69 8.67
CA PHE A 65 -1.29 -6.65 9.16
C PHE A 65 -2.27 -6.82 7.99
N HIS A 66 -2.04 -6.11 6.90
CA HIS A 66 -2.94 -6.19 5.76
C HIS A 66 -2.87 -7.55 5.07
N ARG A 67 -1.69 -8.17 5.04
CA ARG A 67 -1.55 -9.53 4.52
C ARG A 67 -2.44 -10.49 5.29
N SER A 68 -2.51 -10.34 6.60
CA SER A 68 -3.37 -11.19 7.44
C SER A 68 -4.84 -10.99 7.10
N VAL A 69 -5.25 -9.74 6.84
CA VAL A 69 -6.61 -9.42 6.46
C VAL A 69 -6.95 -10.08 5.12
N LEU A 70 -6.06 -9.94 4.14
CA LEU A 70 -6.27 -10.53 2.82
C LEU A 70 -6.30 -12.06 2.89
N ALA A 71 -5.45 -12.66 3.71
CA ALA A 71 -5.44 -14.11 3.87
C ALA A 71 -6.78 -14.61 4.41
N ALA A 72 -7.33 -13.89 5.38
CA ALA A 72 -8.65 -14.23 5.92
C ALA A 72 -9.75 -14.08 4.88
N ASP A 73 -9.68 -13.02 4.07
CA ASP A 73 -10.66 -12.80 3.01
C ASP A 73 -10.57 -13.88 1.94
N ILE A 74 -9.36 -14.27 1.56
CA ILE A 74 -9.16 -15.34 0.58
C ILE A 74 -9.75 -16.65 1.09
N ASP A 75 -9.50 -16.96 2.36
CA ASP A 75 -10.02 -18.18 2.97
C ASP A 75 -11.56 -18.17 2.96
N ARG A 76 -12.16 -17.03 3.30
CA ARG A 76 -13.61 -16.89 3.31
C ARG A 76 -14.20 -17.06 1.90
N VAL A 77 -13.62 -16.39 0.92
CA VAL A 77 -14.09 -16.44 -0.46
C VAL A 77 -13.94 -17.87 -1.01
N THR A 78 -12.84 -18.53 -0.70
CA THR A 78 -12.60 -19.89 -1.16
C THR A 78 -13.65 -20.85 -0.59
N ARG A 79 -14.00 -20.67 0.67
CA ARG A 79 -15.02 -21.50 1.30
C ARG A 79 -16.40 -21.26 0.71
N GLU A 80 -16.73 -20.02 0.40
CA GLU A 80 -18.04 -19.70 -0.14
C GLU A 80 -18.19 -20.12 -1.59
N ASP A 81 -17.15 -19.92 -2.40
CA ASP A 81 -17.22 -20.11 -3.85
C ASP A 81 -16.58 -21.42 -4.31
N GLY A 82 -15.62 -21.91 -3.55
CA GLY A 82 -14.88 -23.08 -3.94
C GLY A 82 -15.39 -24.38 -3.41
N GLU A 83 -16.41 -24.34 -2.61
CA GLU A 83 -16.96 -25.56 -2.04
C GLU A 83 -17.68 -26.36 -3.11
N PRO A 84 -17.30 -27.59 -3.27
CA PRO A 84 -18.02 -28.47 -4.22
C PRO A 84 -19.42 -28.76 -3.74
#